data_384c886d7aa4a16ff9a5f5ec44eb6d28
#
_entry.id   384c886d7aa4a16ff9a5f5ec44eb6d28
#
_cell.length_a   1.000
_cell.length_b   1.000
_cell.length_c   1.000
_cell.angle_alpha   90.00
_cell.angle_beta   90.00
_cell.angle_gamma   90.00
#
_symmetry.space_group_name_H-M   'P 1'
#
loop_
_entity.id
_entity.type
_entity.pdbx_description
1 polymer ?
#
loop_
_entity_poly.entity_id
_entity_poly.type
_entity_poly.pdbx_seq_one_letter_code
_entity_poly.pdbx_strand_id
1 'polypeptide(L)' 'MDYSKEQLTEAWRQIDSTVHKLRQTVLTLEAKGDPVRYRSQLTLARRRIEAFCLAGDLIRRELERQAGE' A
#
# COMPACT_ATOMS: atom_id res chain seq x y z
N MET A 1 9.29 8.93 -19.61
CA MET A 1 9.91 7.61 -19.45
C MET A 1 8.84 6.58 -19.14
N ASP A 2 8.77 5.56 -19.96
CA ASP A 2 7.74 4.54 -19.81
C ASP A 2 8.30 3.29 -19.14
N TYR A 3 7.49 2.71 -18.29
CA TYR A 3 7.83 1.46 -17.62
C TYR A 3 7.15 0.31 -18.37
N SER A 4 7.78 -0.85 -18.36
CA SER A 4 7.20 -2.04 -18.97
C SER A 4 6.03 -2.56 -18.16
N LYS A 5 5.14 -3.33 -18.79
CA LYS A 5 4.03 -3.99 -18.11
C LYS A 5 4.54 -4.87 -16.97
N GLU A 6 5.64 -5.58 -17.20
CA GLU A 6 6.24 -6.46 -16.21
C GLU A 6 6.73 -5.70 -14.98
N GLN A 7 7.39 -4.55 -15.20
CA GLN A 7 7.86 -3.69 -14.09
C GLN A 7 6.70 -3.15 -13.28
N LEU A 8 5.66 -2.68 -13.95
CA LEU A 8 4.48 -2.12 -13.29
C LEU A 8 3.71 -3.19 -12.50
N THR A 9 3.57 -4.37 -13.09
CA THR A 9 2.88 -5.48 -12.43
C THR A 9 3.61 -5.92 -11.17
N GLU A 10 4.93 -6.04 -11.23
CA GLU A 10 5.73 -6.41 -10.06
C GLU A 10 5.67 -5.33 -8.99
N ALA A 11 5.77 -4.05 -9.38
CA ALA A 11 5.66 -2.95 -8.43
C ALA A 11 4.29 -2.97 -7.73
N TRP A 12 3.22 -3.21 -8.47
CA TRP A 12 1.88 -3.31 -7.90
C TRP A 12 1.78 -4.45 -6.88
N ARG A 13 2.35 -5.61 -7.22
CA ARG A 13 2.36 -6.77 -6.31
C ARG A 13 3.09 -6.46 -5.00
N GLN A 14 4.24 -5.80 -5.09
CA GLN A 14 5.02 -5.43 -3.89
C GLN A 14 4.26 -4.46 -3.02
N ILE A 15 3.63 -3.45 -3.63
CA ILE A 15 2.82 -2.47 -2.91
C ILE A 15 1.61 -3.13 -2.26
N ASP A 16 0.90 -3.97 -3.00
CA ASP A 16 -0.28 -4.67 -2.48
C ASP A 16 0.08 -5.55 -1.28
N SER A 17 1.17 -6.30 -1.38
CA SER A 17 1.67 -7.13 -0.28
C SER A 17 2.04 -6.29 0.93
N THR A 18 2.69 -5.16 0.72
CA THR A 18 3.08 -4.24 1.80
C THR A 18 1.86 -3.64 2.49
N VAL A 19 0.86 -3.22 1.72
CA VAL A 19 -0.40 -2.71 2.28
C VAL A 19 -1.08 -3.78 3.13
N HIS A 20 -1.11 -5.01 2.66
CA HIS A 20 -1.71 -6.13 3.40
C HIS A 20 -1.01 -6.30 4.76
N LYS A 21 0.32 -6.29 4.78
CA LYS A 21 1.11 -6.42 6.01
C LYS A 21 0.88 -5.25 6.95
N LEU A 22 0.79 -4.03 6.41
CA LEU A 22 0.54 -2.84 7.22
C LEU A 22 -0.84 -2.89 7.87
N ARG A 23 -1.86 -3.37 7.16
CA ARG A 23 -3.20 -3.53 7.71
C ARG A 23 -3.21 -4.56 8.84
N GLN A 24 -2.47 -5.65 8.69
CA GLN A 24 -2.32 -6.64 9.75
C GLN A 24 -1.64 -6.04 10.98
N THR A 25 -0.63 -5.20 10.78
CA THR A 25 0.04 -4.50 11.87
C THR A 25 -0.94 -3.60 12.64
N VAL A 26 -1.78 -2.84 11.92
CA VAL A 26 -2.79 -1.99 12.54
C VAL A 26 -3.74 -2.83 13.40
N LEU A 27 -4.25 -3.93 12.85
CA LEU A 27 -5.15 -4.81 13.60
C LEU A 27 -4.49 -5.37 14.87
N THR A 28 -3.23 -5.78 14.76
CA THR A 28 -2.47 -6.32 15.89
C THR A 28 -2.29 -5.26 16.98
N LEU A 29 -1.92 -4.03 16.60
CA LEU A 29 -1.72 -2.95 17.57
C LEU A 29 -3.03 -2.53 18.23
N GLU A 30 -4.11 -2.47 17.46
CA GLU A 30 -5.43 -2.15 18.01
C GLU A 30 -5.91 -3.21 19.00
N ALA A 31 -5.63 -4.48 18.71
CA ALA A 31 -6.02 -5.59 19.58
C ALA A 31 -5.29 -5.57 20.93
N LYS A 32 -4.15 -4.89 21.03
CA LYS A 32 -3.40 -4.77 22.28
C LYS A 32 -4.10 -3.86 23.30
N GLY A 33 -5.06 -3.05 22.86
CA GLY A 33 -5.90 -2.27 23.76
C GLY A 33 -5.22 -1.10 24.47
N ASP A 34 -4.08 -0.64 23.97
CA ASP A 34 -3.37 0.51 24.53
C ASP A 34 -3.14 1.56 23.44
N PRO A 35 -4.16 2.36 23.10
CA PRO A 35 -4.07 3.32 22.00
C PRO A 35 -3.08 4.45 22.25
N VAL A 36 -2.82 4.79 23.52
CA VAL A 36 -1.85 5.85 23.84
C VAL A 36 -0.43 5.37 23.54
N ARG A 37 -0.10 4.16 23.97
CA ARG A 37 1.23 3.57 23.79
C ARG A 37 1.59 3.40 22.31
N TYR A 38 0.61 2.99 21.49
CA TYR A 38 0.85 2.64 20.08
C TYR A 38 0.39 3.72 19.12
N ARG A 39 0.04 4.92 19.62
CA ARG A 39 -0.49 6.01 18.78
C ARG A 39 0.42 6.36 17.60
N SER A 40 1.71 6.56 17.87
CA SER A 40 2.67 6.94 16.81
C SER A 40 2.80 5.87 15.75
N GLN A 41 2.87 4.60 16.18
CA GLN A 41 2.98 3.47 15.27
C GLN A 41 1.73 3.31 14.41
N LEU A 42 0.55 3.47 15.02
CA LEU A 42 -0.73 3.40 14.30
C LEU A 42 -0.86 4.53 13.28
N THR A 43 -0.51 5.75 13.67
CA THR A 43 -0.55 6.91 12.79
C THR A 43 0.36 6.68 11.57
N LEU A 44 1.59 6.23 11.82
CA LEU A 44 2.54 5.99 10.74
C LEU A 44 2.06 4.87 9.80
N ALA A 45 1.55 3.79 10.36
CA ALA A 45 1.04 2.67 9.55
C ALA A 45 -0.12 3.11 8.67
N ARG A 46 -1.07 3.88 9.21
CA ARG A 46 -2.22 4.38 8.45
C ARG A 46 -1.79 5.33 7.33
N ARG A 47 -0.83 6.21 7.59
CA ARG A 47 -0.28 7.11 6.58
C ARG A 47 0.38 6.34 5.43
N ARG A 48 1.12 5.29 5.77
CA ARG A 48 1.77 4.44 4.76
C ARG A 48 0.75 3.69 3.93
N ILE A 49 -0.32 3.18 4.55
CA ILE A 49 -1.39 2.51 3.84
C ILE A 49 -2.01 3.46 2.80
N GLU A 50 -2.32 4.70 3.19
CA GLU A 50 -2.88 5.69 2.26
C GLU A 50 -1.94 5.97 1.10
N ALA A 51 -0.66 6.20 1.40
CA ALA A 51 0.34 6.51 0.38
C ALA A 51 0.51 5.35 -0.61
N PHE A 52 0.60 4.13 -0.09
CA PHE A 52 0.80 2.95 -0.94
C PHE A 52 -0.46 2.59 -1.72
N CYS A 53 -1.64 2.81 -1.17
CA CYS A 53 -2.88 2.63 -1.92
C CYS A 53 -2.96 3.61 -3.09
N LEU A 54 -2.59 4.86 -2.87
CA LEU A 54 -2.52 5.87 -3.92
C LEU A 54 -1.53 5.45 -5.01
N ALA A 55 -0.33 5.04 -4.61
CA ALA A 55 0.70 4.59 -5.55
C ALA A 55 0.22 3.38 -6.36
N GLY A 56 -0.41 2.41 -5.69
CA GLY A 56 -0.96 1.23 -6.35
C GLY A 56 -2.04 1.58 -7.37
N ASP A 57 -2.90 2.53 -7.04
CA ASP A 57 -3.94 2.99 -7.96
C ASP A 57 -3.34 3.65 -9.22
N LEU A 58 -2.30 4.46 -9.03
CA LEU A 58 -1.62 5.10 -10.16
C LEU A 58 -0.97 4.07 -11.07
N ILE A 59 -0.34 3.06 -10.50
CA ILE A 59 0.27 1.96 -11.26
C ILE A 59 -0.80 1.21 -12.04
N ARG A 60 -1.92 0.88 -11.40
CA ARG A 60 -3.01 0.16 -12.03
C ARG A 60 -3.60 0.96 -13.19
N ARG A 61 -3.77 2.27 -13.02
CA ARG A 61 -4.25 3.16 -14.09
C ARG A 61 -3.32 3.15 -15.28
N GLU A 62 -2.01 3.15 -15.03
CA GLU A 62 -1.02 3.09 -16.10
C GLU A 62 -1.07 1.75 -16.82
N LEU A 63 -1.26 0.65 -16.09
CA LEU A 63 -1.44 -0.67 -16.69
C LEU A 63 -2.68 -0.71 -17.60
N GLU A 64 -3.78 -0.13 -17.13
CA GLU A 64 -5.02 -0.04 -17.91
C GLU A 64 -4.84 0.81 -19.15
N ARG A 65 -4.12 1.93 -19.02
CA ARG A 65 -3.81 2.80 -20.17
C ARG A 65 -3.00 2.05 -21.24
N GLN A 66 -1.97 1.32 -20.82
CA GLN A 66 -1.15 0.52 -21.72
C GLN A 66 -1.96 -0.57 -22.45
N ALA A 67 -2.86 -1.22 -21.70
CA ALA A 67 -3.70 -2.27 -22.25
C ALA A 67 -4.69 -1.74 -23.29
N GLY A 68 -5.09 -0.47 -23.16
CA GLY A 68 -6.01 0.17 -24.10
C GLY A 68 -5.37 0.64 -25.39
N GLU A 69 -4.06 0.61 -25.45
CA GLU A 69 -3.30 0.98 -26.64
C GLU A 69 -3.06 -0.25 -27.53
#